data_a04c078150c179f40288525af5f3fbc3
#
_entry.id   a04c078150c179f40288525af5f3fbc3
#
_cell.length_a   1.000
_cell.length_b   1.000
_cell.length_c   1.000
_cell.angle_alpha   90.00
_cell.angle_beta   90.00
_cell.angle_gamma   90.00
#
_symmetry.space_group_name_H-M   'P 1'
#
loop_
_entity.id
_entity.type
_entity.pdbx_description
1 polymer ?
#
loop_
_entity_poly.entity_id
_entity_poly.type
_entity_poly.pdbx_seq_one_letter_code
_entity_poly.pdbx_strand_id
1 'polypeptide(L)'
;MKIIALCCSLLVAATGLVRGATPVWPTFRGPNCSGVAADAKPPVKIGPTNAVLWKVPLPFSPSSPCIWGDRLFVTAFENNELQTRCYQRADGKLAWSRGVTVEELETFHRTESSPVASTPVTDGERVVTYFGSFGLICHDMQGTELWRHPLPMALSFGGYGTSTSPLISGNLVVVMRDRDEASSLLAVDLITGKKVWETARPDSFGSFGTPILWNNHGVAEVVVPGPLRLKGYELATGRENWVVEGITACACTTPVEGNGLLYFAAWSDGKADDPWATWEELLGKHDHNKDGVLSLDEFEEISRDYYRGFDVNRDGTVEKSDYDLLLASITKGENVLLAIEPGGRGNITQSHVAWKSTRGLPYVASPLLYDGRLYCFKNGGMISSFDAQTGKAFYLQERLNAEGYYYSSPVAADGRLYVASLPGKLTVIKAGGDQPEILHQVEFGERIHSSPAIAGTNLYLRTQSALYAFGEPAGR
;
A
#
# COMPACT_ATOMS: atom_id res chain seq x y z
N MET A 1 37.21 60.91 46.10
CA MET A 1 37.64 59.67 45.49
C MET A 1 36.41 58.84 45.27
N LYS A 2 35.89 58.78 44.03
CA LYS A 2 34.78 57.93 43.65
C LYS A 2 35.34 56.79 42.80
N ILE A 3 35.23 55.56 43.29
CA ILE A 3 35.63 54.35 42.55
C ILE A 3 34.42 53.91 41.68
N ILE A 4 34.64 53.93 40.34
CA ILE A 4 33.67 53.43 39.37
C ILE A 4 34.00 51.95 39.16
N ALA A 5 33.07 51.06 39.54
CA ALA A 5 33.18 49.66 39.26
C ALA A 5 32.59 49.38 37.82
N LEU A 6 33.42 48.85 36.93
CA LEU A 6 33.07 48.47 35.59
C LEU A 6 32.57 47.01 35.61
N CYS A 7 31.26 46.81 35.48
CA CYS A 7 30.69 45.46 35.27
C CYS A 7 30.78 45.05 33.78
N CYS A 8 31.70 44.14 33.44
CA CYS A 8 31.71 43.47 32.17
C CYS A 8 30.64 42.35 32.16
N SER A 9 29.52 42.58 31.44
CA SER A 9 28.52 41.55 31.16
C SER A 9 28.99 40.70 30.01
N LEU A 10 29.40 39.46 30.25
CA LEU A 10 29.61 38.46 29.17
C LEU A 10 28.25 38.01 28.63
N LEU A 11 27.94 38.42 27.40
CA LEU A 11 26.85 37.80 26.62
C LEU A 11 27.36 36.44 26.13
N VAL A 12 26.86 35.35 26.71
CA VAL A 12 26.97 34.00 26.16
C VAL A 12 25.90 33.87 25.07
N ALA A 13 26.32 33.97 23.80
CA ALA A 13 25.49 33.65 22.69
C ALA A 13 25.23 32.11 22.70
N ALA A 14 24.06 31.70 23.20
CA ALA A 14 23.59 30.33 23.00
C ALA A 14 23.22 30.14 21.55
N THR A 15 24.12 29.54 20.76
CA THR A 15 23.81 29.03 19.42
C THR A 15 22.88 27.82 19.61
N GLY A 16 21.58 28.09 19.63
CA GLY A 16 20.57 27.04 19.54
C GLY A 16 20.74 26.29 18.23
N LEU A 17 21.22 25.04 18.30
CA LEU A 17 21.13 24.11 17.20
C LEU A 17 19.63 23.96 16.88
N VAL A 18 19.22 24.54 15.73
CA VAL A 18 17.92 24.23 15.15
C VAL A 18 17.96 22.74 14.79
N ARG A 19 17.44 21.89 15.67
CA ARG A 19 17.21 20.49 15.34
C ARG A 19 16.17 20.49 14.22
N GLY A 20 16.61 20.20 13.01
CA GLY A 20 15.69 19.92 11.89
C GLY A 20 14.67 18.86 12.31
N ALA A 21 13.47 18.92 11.74
CA ALA A 21 12.42 17.92 12.00
C ALA A 21 12.98 16.50 11.77
N THR A 22 12.62 15.56 12.63
CA THR A 22 13.01 14.15 12.49
C THR A 22 12.49 13.64 11.16
N PRO A 23 13.36 13.13 10.27
CA PRO A 23 12.92 12.57 9.00
C PRO A 23 12.07 11.32 9.24
N VAL A 24 10.83 11.30 8.73
CA VAL A 24 9.88 10.21 8.93
C VAL A 24 9.24 9.75 7.63
N TRP A 25 9.05 8.44 7.53
CA TRP A 25 8.25 7.77 6.50
C TRP A 25 7.62 6.54 7.17
N PRO A 26 6.59 6.76 8.04
CA PRO A 26 6.26 5.85 9.14
C PRO A 26 5.48 4.60 8.74
N THR A 27 5.03 4.49 7.50
CA THR A 27 4.27 3.34 6.97
C THR A 27 4.43 3.23 5.46
N PHE A 28 3.70 2.31 4.83
CA PHE A 28 3.57 2.23 3.38
C PHE A 28 3.23 3.60 2.78
N ARG A 29 4.05 4.07 1.83
CA ARG A 29 3.91 5.39 1.21
C ARG A 29 3.94 6.58 2.18
N GLY A 30 4.58 6.45 3.35
CA GLY A 30 4.79 7.55 4.29
C GLY A 30 3.55 7.99 5.06
N PRO A 31 3.48 9.25 5.52
CA PRO A 31 2.39 9.70 6.37
C PRO A 31 1.03 9.47 5.72
N ASN A 32 0.15 8.75 6.41
CA ASN A 32 -1.20 8.38 5.96
C ASN A 32 -1.24 7.82 4.52
N CYS A 33 -0.23 7.06 4.13
CA CYS A 33 -0.09 6.49 2.78
C CYS A 33 -0.14 7.52 1.63
N SER A 34 0.12 8.81 1.91
CA SER A 34 -0.03 9.91 0.95
C SER A 34 0.97 9.84 -0.22
N GLY A 35 2.13 9.21 -0.03
CA GLY A 35 3.22 9.23 -1.01
C GLY A 35 4.00 10.54 -1.03
N VAL A 36 3.75 11.48 -0.12
CA VAL A 36 4.33 12.83 -0.16
C VAL A 36 5.28 13.07 1.02
N ALA A 37 6.47 13.57 0.71
CA ALA A 37 7.45 14.08 1.68
C ALA A 37 7.60 15.60 1.49
N ALA A 38 6.77 16.39 2.21
CA ALA A 38 6.60 17.82 1.96
C ALA A 38 7.91 18.63 2.05
N ASP A 39 8.74 18.34 3.07
CA ASP A 39 9.97 19.11 3.35
C ASP A 39 11.25 18.41 2.85
N ALA A 40 11.10 17.34 2.07
CA ALA A 40 12.21 16.54 1.61
C ALA A 40 12.75 17.02 0.25
N LYS A 41 14.06 16.84 0.04
CA LYS A 41 14.76 17.22 -1.21
C LYS A 41 15.64 16.07 -1.70
N PRO A 42 15.04 14.95 -2.15
CA PRO A 42 15.82 13.82 -2.65
C PRO A 42 16.51 14.16 -3.98
N PRO A 43 17.62 13.45 -4.35
CA PRO A 43 18.34 13.70 -5.59
C PRO A 43 17.49 13.34 -6.81
N VAL A 44 17.73 14.03 -7.92
CA VAL A 44 17.09 13.78 -9.22
C VAL A 44 17.82 12.67 -9.98
N LYS A 45 19.14 12.77 -10.06
CA LYS A 45 19.98 11.84 -10.83
C LYS A 45 20.43 10.69 -9.96
N ILE A 46 19.61 9.66 -9.87
CA ILE A 46 19.86 8.43 -9.08
C ILE A 46 19.94 7.21 -9.99
N GLY A 47 20.65 6.18 -9.56
CA GLY A 47 20.77 4.94 -10.32
C GLY A 47 21.64 3.91 -9.61
N PRO A 48 21.84 2.71 -10.17
CA PRO A 48 22.58 1.61 -9.52
C PRO A 48 24.00 1.99 -9.10
N THR A 49 24.60 2.99 -9.76
CA THR A 49 25.96 3.48 -9.52
C THR A 49 26.02 4.99 -9.30
N ASN A 50 24.87 5.69 -9.30
CA ASN A 50 24.83 7.14 -9.19
C ASN A 50 24.05 7.58 -7.94
N ALA A 51 24.61 8.53 -7.19
CA ALA A 51 24.07 9.04 -5.92
C ALA A 51 23.84 7.96 -4.84
N VAL A 52 24.48 6.78 -4.95
CA VAL A 52 24.36 5.71 -3.98
C VAL A 52 25.16 6.06 -2.73
N LEU A 53 24.49 6.22 -1.60
CA LEU A 53 25.10 6.34 -0.29
C LEU A 53 25.53 4.97 0.23
N TRP A 54 24.63 4.00 0.12
CA TRP A 54 24.88 2.61 0.45
C TRP A 54 23.91 1.69 -0.29
N LYS A 55 24.32 0.42 -0.41
CA LYS A 55 23.54 -0.69 -0.97
C LYS A 55 23.77 -1.89 -0.08
N VAL A 56 22.70 -2.58 0.32
CA VAL A 56 22.78 -3.84 1.08
C VAL A 56 21.98 -4.94 0.38
N PRO A 57 22.48 -6.18 0.36
CA PRO A 57 21.70 -7.33 -0.12
C PRO A 57 20.45 -7.52 0.73
N LEU A 58 19.31 -7.83 0.08
CA LEU A 58 18.06 -8.10 0.76
C LEU A 58 17.25 -9.12 -0.04
N PRO A 59 16.72 -10.21 0.57
CA PRO A 59 15.84 -11.15 -0.11
C PRO A 59 14.62 -10.45 -0.71
N PHE A 60 14.11 -11.01 -1.81
CA PHE A 60 12.93 -10.46 -2.49
C PHE A 60 11.71 -10.32 -1.57
N SER A 61 11.08 -9.17 -1.62
CA SER A 61 9.72 -8.92 -1.13
C SER A 61 9.20 -7.59 -1.68
N PRO A 62 7.88 -7.44 -1.92
CA PRO A 62 7.26 -6.17 -2.28
C PRO A 62 7.21 -5.13 -1.17
N SER A 63 7.49 -5.50 0.08
CA SER A 63 7.49 -4.58 1.24
C SER A 63 8.36 -3.34 0.98
N SER A 64 7.80 -2.18 1.26
CA SER A 64 8.48 -0.88 1.09
C SER A 64 9.26 -0.48 2.35
N PRO A 65 10.27 0.40 2.25
CA PRO A 65 10.95 0.92 3.43
C PRO A 65 10.02 1.77 4.30
N CYS A 66 10.09 1.55 5.62
CA CYS A 66 9.46 2.34 6.66
C CYS A 66 10.55 3.01 7.49
N ILE A 67 10.46 4.32 7.77
CA ILE A 67 11.57 5.10 8.32
C ILE A 67 11.11 5.96 9.49
N TRP A 68 11.94 5.97 10.55
CA TRP A 68 11.81 6.93 11.65
C TRP A 68 13.19 7.32 12.19
N GLY A 69 13.51 8.59 12.05
CA GLY A 69 14.81 9.13 12.48
C GLY A 69 15.99 8.45 11.81
N ASP A 70 16.80 7.74 12.59
CA ASP A 70 17.98 7.00 12.13
C ASP A 70 17.71 5.54 11.78
N ARG A 71 16.47 5.08 11.89
CA ARG A 71 16.07 3.69 11.68
C ARG A 71 15.27 3.52 10.37
N LEU A 72 15.55 2.42 9.68
CA LEU A 72 14.83 1.97 8.50
C LEU A 72 14.39 0.52 8.71
N PHE A 73 13.11 0.26 8.54
CA PHE A 73 12.50 -1.05 8.73
C PHE A 73 12.00 -1.62 7.42
N VAL A 74 12.22 -2.92 7.21
CA VAL A 74 11.67 -3.72 6.12
C VAL A 74 11.38 -5.13 6.62
N THR A 75 10.58 -5.88 5.86
CA THR A 75 10.39 -7.31 6.07
C THR A 75 11.32 -8.12 5.19
N ALA A 76 11.64 -9.33 5.59
CA ALA A 76 12.41 -10.30 4.79
C ALA A 76 11.95 -11.73 5.11
N PHE A 77 12.00 -12.62 4.10
CA PHE A 77 11.83 -14.06 4.30
C PHE A 77 13.14 -14.75 3.98
N GLU A 78 13.73 -15.33 4.99
CA GLU A 78 15.02 -16.01 4.88
C GLU A 78 15.13 -17.09 5.95
N ASN A 79 15.78 -18.22 5.62
CA ASN A 79 15.96 -19.36 6.53
C ASN A 79 14.64 -19.88 7.14
N ASN A 80 13.55 -19.86 6.37
CA ASN A 80 12.20 -20.22 6.81
C ASN A 80 11.64 -19.36 7.95
N GLU A 81 12.09 -18.11 8.07
CA GLU A 81 11.61 -17.14 9.05
C GLU A 81 10.96 -15.93 8.36
N LEU A 82 9.83 -15.51 8.88
CA LEU A 82 9.19 -14.23 8.58
C LEU A 82 9.86 -13.17 9.46
N GLN A 83 10.65 -12.28 8.87
CA GLN A 83 11.54 -11.39 9.60
C GLN A 83 11.12 -9.93 9.48
N THR A 84 11.23 -9.20 10.58
CA THR A 84 11.33 -7.74 10.61
C THR A 84 12.80 -7.36 10.79
N ARG A 85 13.34 -6.54 9.88
CA ARG A 85 14.73 -6.08 9.90
C ARG A 85 14.79 -4.57 10.08
N CYS A 86 15.71 -4.14 10.94
CA CYS A 86 16.03 -2.74 11.16
C CYS A 86 17.45 -2.45 10.68
N TYR A 87 17.59 -1.44 9.84
CA TYR A 87 18.88 -0.95 9.35
C TYR A 87 19.14 0.46 9.89
N GLN A 88 20.42 0.78 10.08
CA GLN A 88 20.84 2.15 10.33
C GLN A 88 20.72 2.94 9.03
N ARG A 89 19.99 4.03 9.05
CA ARG A 89 19.71 4.85 7.87
C ARG A 89 20.98 5.51 7.29
N ALA A 90 21.96 5.78 8.13
CA ALA A 90 23.17 6.48 7.73
C ALA A 90 24.09 5.64 6.83
N ASP A 91 24.25 4.35 7.10
CA ASP A 91 25.25 3.50 6.46
C ASP A 91 24.72 2.12 6.00
N GLY A 92 23.44 1.85 6.21
CA GLY A 92 22.81 0.59 5.81
C GLY A 92 23.19 -0.62 6.68
N LYS A 93 23.89 -0.44 7.80
CA LYS A 93 24.22 -1.55 8.67
C LYS A 93 22.97 -2.12 9.33
N LEU A 94 22.89 -3.45 9.35
CA LEU A 94 21.83 -4.16 10.06
C LEU A 94 21.99 -3.90 11.57
N ALA A 95 20.98 -3.24 12.16
CA ALA A 95 20.94 -2.99 13.60
C ALA A 95 20.39 -4.21 14.34
N TRP A 96 19.33 -4.81 13.83
CA TRP A 96 18.74 -6.03 14.32
C TRP A 96 17.85 -6.72 13.27
N SER A 97 17.66 -8.03 13.45
CA SER A 97 16.68 -8.85 12.74
C SER A 97 15.91 -9.67 13.77
N ARG A 98 14.59 -9.74 13.64
CA ARG A 98 13.71 -10.57 14.47
C ARG A 98 12.78 -11.36 13.57
N GLY A 99 12.73 -12.66 13.78
CA GLY A 99 11.96 -13.59 12.97
C GLY A 99 10.99 -14.43 13.78
N VAL A 100 9.98 -14.94 13.11
CA VAL A 100 9.09 -16.00 13.58
C VAL A 100 9.02 -17.09 12.53
N THR A 101 9.14 -18.33 12.98
CA THR A 101 8.89 -19.52 12.15
C THR A 101 7.44 -19.92 12.29
N VAL A 102 6.84 -20.30 11.18
CA VAL A 102 5.47 -20.83 11.13
C VAL A 102 5.50 -22.27 10.57
N GLU A 103 4.52 -23.06 10.95
CA GLU A 103 4.39 -24.45 10.46
C GLU A 103 4.02 -24.46 8.98
N GLU A 104 3.18 -23.53 8.57
CA GLU A 104 2.70 -23.39 7.20
C GLU A 104 2.71 -21.94 6.76
N LEU A 105 3.09 -21.69 5.50
CA LEU A 105 3.02 -20.39 4.87
C LEU A 105 1.71 -20.23 4.10
N GLU A 106 1.16 -19.01 4.11
CA GLU A 106 0.08 -18.66 3.19
C GLU A 106 0.50 -18.93 1.73
N THR A 107 -0.46 -19.26 0.89
CA THR A 107 -0.22 -19.34 -0.56
C THR A 107 0.14 -17.95 -1.08
N PHE A 108 1.22 -17.85 -1.85
CA PHE A 108 1.65 -16.59 -2.49
C PHE A 108 2.26 -16.85 -3.87
N HIS A 109 2.09 -15.90 -4.76
CA HIS A 109 2.66 -15.99 -6.11
C HIS A 109 4.15 -15.62 -6.09
N ARG A 110 5.04 -16.61 -6.28
CA ARG A 110 6.49 -16.50 -6.04
C ARG A 110 7.22 -15.41 -6.84
N THR A 111 6.69 -15.00 -7.99
CA THR A 111 7.29 -13.95 -8.84
C THR A 111 6.69 -12.58 -8.61
N GLU A 112 5.51 -12.49 -8.00
CA GLU A 112 4.77 -11.24 -7.83
C GLU A 112 4.66 -10.81 -6.37
N SER A 113 4.75 -11.77 -5.42
CA SER A 113 4.57 -11.53 -4.00
C SER A 113 5.55 -12.36 -3.15
N SER A 114 5.45 -12.23 -1.83
CA SER A 114 6.19 -13.01 -0.84
C SER A 114 5.37 -13.09 0.45
N PRO A 115 5.66 -14.05 1.36
CA PRO A 115 4.92 -14.18 2.63
C PRO A 115 5.19 -13.01 3.60
N VAL A 116 5.97 -12.03 3.17
CA VAL A 116 6.37 -10.85 3.94
C VAL A 116 6.17 -9.55 3.13
N ALA A 117 5.11 -9.48 2.32
CA ALA A 117 4.87 -8.35 1.43
C ALA A 117 4.38 -7.08 2.16
N SER A 118 3.78 -7.21 3.35
CA SER A 118 3.34 -6.07 4.15
C SER A 118 4.49 -5.16 4.58
N THR A 119 4.28 -3.86 4.47
CA THR A 119 5.23 -2.84 4.96
C THR A 119 5.03 -2.63 6.45
N PRO A 120 6.09 -2.58 7.27
CA PRO A 120 6.00 -2.24 8.68
C PRO A 120 5.42 -0.84 8.91
N VAL A 121 4.84 -0.60 10.09
CA VAL A 121 4.40 0.72 10.55
C VAL A 121 5.06 1.07 11.88
N THR A 122 5.36 2.35 12.11
CA THR A 122 5.99 2.82 13.36
C THR A 122 5.41 4.14 13.84
N ASP A 123 5.34 4.30 15.17
CA ASP A 123 5.04 5.56 15.86
C ASP A 123 6.31 6.28 16.37
N GLY A 124 7.50 5.68 16.13
CA GLY A 124 8.79 6.17 16.60
C GLY A 124 9.25 5.61 17.96
N GLU A 125 8.38 4.89 18.65
CA GLU A 125 8.69 4.12 19.85
C GLU A 125 8.58 2.61 19.58
N ARG A 126 7.67 2.23 18.70
CA ARG A 126 7.33 0.84 18.34
C ARG A 126 7.35 0.67 16.85
N VAL A 127 7.62 -0.56 16.42
CA VAL A 127 7.43 -0.99 15.05
C VAL A 127 6.50 -2.21 15.05
N VAL A 128 5.43 -2.14 14.27
CA VAL A 128 4.46 -3.23 14.12
C VAL A 128 4.56 -3.79 12.71
N THR A 129 4.64 -5.10 12.63
CA THR A 129 4.68 -5.85 11.36
C THR A 129 3.50 -6.82 11.31
N TYR A 130 2.88 -6.92 10.15
CA TYR A 130 1.83 -7.90 9.87
C TYR A 130 2.35 -8.94 8.88
N PHE A 131 2.15 -10.21 9.21
CA PHE A 131 2.42 -11.37 8.35
C PHE A 131 1.14 -12.18 8.19
N GLY A 132 0.70 -12.42 6.97
CA GLY A 132 -0.52 -13.18 6.69
C GLY A 132 -0.50 -14.61 7.25
N SER A 133 0.69 -15.20 7.30
CA SER A 133 0.90 -16.54 7.85
C SER A 133 1.01 -16.60 9.38
N PHE A 134 1.03 -15.44 10.07
CA PHE A 134 1.23 -15.42 11.52
C PHE A 134 0.27 -14.47 12.27
N GLY A 135 0.13 -13.23 11.80
CA GLY A 135 -0.55 -12.14 12.49
C GLY A 135 0.34 -10.93 12.73
N LEU A 136 0.14 -10.23 13.84
CA LEU A 136 0.85 -9.00 14.20
C LEU A 136 1.97 -9.27 15.21
N ILE A 137 3.10 -8.58 15.04
CA ILE A 137 4.22 -8.58 15.99
C ILE A 137 4.65 -7.12 16.19
N CYS A 138 4.86 -6.75 17.45
CA CYS A 138 5.36 -5.45 17.82
C CYS A 138 6.71 -5.56 18.51
N HIS A 139 7.66 -4.74 18.07
CA HIS A 139 8.97 -4.58 18.69
C HIS A 139 9.17 -3.12 19.11
N ASP A 140 10.05 -2.88 20.08
CA ASP A 140 10.61 -1.56 20.31
C ASP A 140 11.62 -1.19 19.21
N MET A 141 12.15 0.03 19.25
CA MET A 141 13.12 0.51 18.25
C MET A 141 14.48 -0.23 18.36
N GLN A 142 14.73 -0.97 19.43
CA GLN A 142 15.92 -1.78 19.67
C GLN A 142 15.72 -3.26 19.26
N GLY A 143 14.50 -3.62 18.85
CA GLY A 143 14.15 -4.97 18.41
C GLY A 143 13.77 -5.91 19.56
N THR A 144 13.47 -5.39 20.76
CA THR A 144 12.85 -6.18 21.83
C THR A 144 11.38 -6.41 21.46
N GLU A 145 10.94 -7.66 21.48
CA GLU A 145 9.53 -7.97 21.26
C GLU A 145 8.71 -7.49 22.45
N LEU A 146 7.71 -6.64 22.20
CA LEU A 146 6.80 -6.12 23.20
C LEU A 146 5.55 -6.98 23.32
N TRP A 147 4.98 -7.38 22.18
CA TRP A 147 3.84 -8.27 22.11
C TRP A 147 3.74 -8.93 20.74
N ARG A 148 2.98 -10.02 20.69
CA ARG A 148 2.51 -10.67 19.47
C ARG A 148 1.03 -10.95 19.56
N HIS A 149 0.34 -10.88 18.41
CA HIS A 149 -1.07 -11.18 18.27
C HIS A 149 -1.24 -12.18 17.11
N PRO A 150 -1.13 -13.50 17.41
CA PRO A 150 -1.32 -14.53 16.39
C PRO A 150 -2.74 -14.47 15.82
N LEU A 151 -2.84 -14.70 14.52
CA LEU A 151 -4.09 -14.72 13.78
C LEU A 151 -4.12 -15.98 12.91
N PRO A 152 -5.29 -16.52 12.59
CA PRO A 152 -5.39 -17.60 11.62
C PRO A 152 -4.71 -17.21 10.30
N MET A 153 -4.07 -18.16 9.63
CA MET A 153 -3.41 -17.92 8.35
C MET A 153 -4.37 -17.26 7.36
N ALA A 154 -3.88 -16.23 6.67
CA ALA A 154 -4.66 -15.58 5.63
C ALA A 154 -4.65 -16.45 4.37
N LEU A 155 -5.82 -16.74 3.83
CA LEU A 155 -6.00 -17.29 2.49
C LEU A 155 -6.37 -16.13 1.58
N SER A 156 -5.56 -15.83 0.59
CA SER A 156 -5.80 -14.68 -0.29
C SER A 156 -6.38 -15.14 -1.63
N PHE A 157 -7.30 -14.35 -2.15
CA PHE A 157 -7.89 -14.55 -3.47
C PHE A 157 -6.81 -14.76 -4.55
N GLY A 158 -6.95 -15.78 -5.36
CA GLY A 158 -6.02 -16.11 -6.45
C GLY A 158 -4.62 -16.51 -5.99
N GLY A 159 -4.39 -16.78 -4.69
CA GLY A 159 -3.08 -17.20 -4.20
C GLY A 159 -1.99 -16.14 -4.26
N TYR A 160 -2.34 -14.85 -4.31
CA TYR A 160 -1.33 -13.77 -4.38
C TYR A 160 -0.66 -13.47 -3.04
N GLY A 161 -1.22 -13.95 -1.92
CA GLY A 161 -0.71 -13.68 -0.59
C GLY A 161 -1.16 -12.33 -0.04
N THR A 162 -0.81 -12.07 1.21
CA THR A 162 -1.19 -10.85 1.93
C THR A 162 -0.26 -9.70 1.57
N SER A 163 -0.81 -8.58 1.08
CA SER A 163 -0.03 -7.38 0.71
C SER A 163 -0.46 -6.10 1.43
N THR A 164 -1.60 -6.11 2.13
CA THR A 164 -2.03 -4.97 2.94
C THR A 164 -1.04 -4.67 4.06
N SER A 165 -0.89 -3.40 4.42
CA SER A 165 -0.03 -2.96 5.52
C SER A 165 -0.87 -2.47 6.69
N PRO A 166 -0.41 -2.64 7.94
CA PRO A 166 -1.10 -2.07 9.10
C PRO A 166 -0.95 -0.55 9.12
N LEU A 167 -1.88 0.12 9.82
CA LEU A 167 -1.77 1.53 10.14
C LEU A 167 -1.80 1.74 11.66
N ILE A 168 -1.16 2.82 12.13
CA ILE A 168 -1.23 3.27 13.52
C ILE A 168 -1.99 4.60 13.58
N SER A 169 -2.92 4.71 14.53
CA SER A 169 -3.60 5.96 14.87
C SER A 169 -3.89 6.03 16.36
N GLY A 170 -3.27 7.00 17.03
CA GLY A 170 -3.35 7.08 18.48
C GLY A 170 -2.83 5.78 19.12
N ASN A 171 -3.66 5.14 19.94
CA ASN A 171 -3.33 3.88 20.60
C ASN A 171 -3.86 2.63 19.87
N LEU A 172 -4.19 2.75 18.58
CA LEU A 172 -4.72 1.65 17.78
C LEU A 172 -3.77 1.27 16.65
N VAL A 173 -3.61 -0.04 16.45
CA VAL A 173 -3.11 -0.64 15.21
C VAL A 173 -4.28 -1.24 14.48
N VAL A 174 -4.51 -0.82 13.24
CA VAL A 174 -5.60 -1.35 12.41
C VAL A 174 -5.03 -2.11 11.23
N VAL A 175 -5.57 -3.28 10.97
CA VAL A 175 -5.21 -4.11 9.82
C VAL A 175 -6.46 -4.65 9.12
N MET A 176 -6.47 -4.52 7.80
CA MET A 176 -7.46 -5.17 6.94
C MET A 176 -7.04 -6.61 6.72
N ARG A 177 -7.99 -7.51 6.82
CA ARG A 177 -7.83 -8.95 6.61
C ARG A 177 -8.90 -9.44 5.65
N ASP A 178 -8.91 -8.89 4.44
CA ASP A 178 -9.75 -9.39 3.36
C ASP A 178 -9.11 -10.67 2.83
N ARG A 179 -9.70 -11.77 3.17
CA ARG A 179 -9.24 -13.11 2.86
C ARG A 179 -10.42 -13.94 2.37
N ASP A 180 -10.12 -15.07 1.83
CA ASP A 180 -11.14 -15.95 1.29
C ASP A 180 -12.17 -16.41 2.33
N GLU A 181 -11.83 -16.56 3.57
CA GLU A 181 -12.74 -16.91 4.66
C GLU A 181 -12.70 -15.85 5.76
N ALA A 182 -13.89 -15.49 6.25
CA ALA A 182 -14.05 -14.60 7.39
C ALA A 182 -13.23 -13.31 7.30
N SER A 183 -13.39 -12.56 6.20
CA SER A 183 -12.80 -11.23 6.03
C SER A 183 -13.18 -10.30 7.17
N SER A 184 -12.22 -9.52 7.66
CA SER A 184 -12.44 -8.61 8.77
C SER A 184 -11.52 -7.37 8.72
N LEU A 185 -11.96 -6.32 9.40
CA LEU A 185 -11.12 -5.19 9.80
C LEU A 185 -10.88 -5.32 11.31
N LEU A 186 -9.62 -5.42 11.71
CA LEU A 186 -9.21 -5.65 13.09
C LEU A 186 -8.48 -4.44 13.65
N ALA A 187 -8.81 -4.03 14.88
CA ALA A 187 -7.99 -3.11 15.64
C ALA A 187 -7.49 -3.75 16.94
N VAL A 188 -6.20 -3.58 17.20
CA VAL A 188 -5.57 -3.97 18.46
C VAL A 188 -5.00 -2.75 19.15
N ASP A 189 -4.91 -2.82 20.48
CA ASP A 189 -4.26 -1.79 21.28
C ASP A 189 -2.75 -1.81 21.03
N LEU A 190 -2.19 -0.67 20.67
CA LEU A 190 -0.78 -0.53 20.29
C LEU A 190 0.20 -0.89 21.43
N ILE A 191 -0.20 -0.67 22.68
CA ILE A 191 0.67 -0.92 23.84
C ILE A 191 0.66 -2.39 24.23
N THR A 192 -0.51 -3.03 24.18
CA THR A 192 -0.71 -4.38 24.75
C THR A 192 -0.91 -5.47 23.71
N GLY A 193 -1.17 -5.14 22.44
CA GLY A 193 -1.51 -6.08 21.39
C GLY A 193 -2.88 -6.75 21.54
N LYS A 194 -3.69 -6.34 22.53
CA LYS A 194 -5.02 -6.92 22.76
C LYS A 194 -6.03 -6.39 21.76
N LYS A 195 -6.91 -7.26 21.32
CA LYS A 195 -8.02 -6.87 20.42
C LYS A 195 -8.90 -5.81 21.10
N VAL A 196 -9.12 -4.69 20.40
CA VAL A 196 -10.05 -3.64 20.80
C VAL A 196 -11.41 -3.86 20.14
N TRP A 197 -11.41 -4.02 18.82
CA TRP A 197 -12.60 -4.37 18.05
C TRP A 197 -12.23 -5.18 16.81
N GLU A 198 -13.20 -5.88 16.27
CA GLU A 198 -13.10 -6.59 14.99
C GLU A 198 -14.45 -6.52 14.29
N THR A 199 -14.46 -6.09 13.05
CA THR A 199 -15.67 -5.95 12.24
C THR A 199 -15.61 -6.91 11.07
N ALA A 200 -16.57 -7.80 10.99
CA ALA A 200 -16.72 -8.72 9.87
C ALA A 200 -16.98 -7.97 8.56
N ARG A 201 -16.39 -8.45 7.47
CA ARG A 201 -16.53 -7.92 6.11
C ARG A 201 -16.94 -9.04 5.14
N PRO A 202 -18.16 -9.62 5.30
CA PRO A 202 -18.57 -10.83 4.59
C PRO A 202 -18.69 -10.62 3.06
N ASP A 203 -18.82 -9.37 2.63
CA ASP A 203 -18.92 -8.96 1.23
C ASP A 203 -17.56 -8.54 0.62
N SER A 204 -16.47 -8.84 1.30
CA SER A 204 -15.11 -8.49 0.90
C SER A 204 -14.24 -9.73 0.79
N PHE A 205 -13.74 -9.99 -0.40
CA PHE A 205 -12.76 -11.04 -0.69
C PHE A 205 -11.67 -10.45 -1.57
N GLY A 206 -10.42 -10.87 -1.41
CA GLY A 206 -9.34 -10.54 -2.34
C GLY A 206 -9.09 -9.04 -2.57
N SER A 207 -8.88 -8.28 -1.51
CA SER A 207 -8.47 -6.89 -1.57
C SER A 207 -7.02 -6.75 -1.11
N PHE A 208 -6.24 -5.91 -1.81
CA PHE A 208 -4.80 -5.77 -1.59
C PHE A 208 -4.38 -4.36 -1.17
N GLY A 209 -5.29 -3.39 -1.21
CA GLY A 209 -5.02 -2.02 -0.82
C GLY A 209 -4.78 -1.87 0.69
N THR A 210 -3.99 -0.87 1.07
CA THR A 210 -3.76 -0.52 2.48
C THR A 210 -4.83 0.46 2.95
N PRO A 211 -5.42 0.29 4.14
CA PRO A 211 -6.33 1.26 4.73
C PRO A 211 -5.65 2.60 5.00
N ILE A 212 -6.42 3.68 4.96
CA ILE A 212 -5.97 5.01 5.35
C ILE A 212 -6.88 5.64 6.40
N LEU A 213 -6.38 6.65 7.08
CA LEU A 213 -7.21 7.50 7.94
C LEU A 213 -7.87 8.61 7.11
N TRP A 214 -9.09 8.97 7.45
CA TRP A 214 -9.80 10.10 6.90
C TRP A 214 -10.54 10.86 7.98
N ASN A 215 -10.39 12.19 7.99
CA ASN A 215 -11.18 13.04 8.85
C ASN A 215 -12.50 13.42 8.14
N ASN A 216 -13.54 12.66 8.44
CA ASN A 216 -14.86 12.88 7.86
C ASN A 216 -15.68 13.84 8.75
N HIS A 217 -15.56 15.16 8.53
CA HIS A 217 -16.21 16.21 9.32
C HIS A 217 -16.02 16.06 10.85
N GLY A 218 -14.77 15.84 11.26
CA GLY A 218 -14.42 15.69 12.67
C GLY A 218 -14.56 14.29 13.24
N VAL A 219 -15.06 13.33 12.45
CA VAL A 219 -15.04 11.90 12.79
C VAL A 219 -13.84 11.26 12.16
N ALA A 220 -12.97 10.68 12.97
CA ALA A 220 -11.84 9.89 12.47
C ALA A 220 -12.36 8.55 11.95
N GLU A 221 -12.11 8.27 10.69
CA GLU A 221 -12.54 7.06 10.00
C GLU A 221 -11.35 6.32 9.39
N VAL A 222 -11.47 5.01 9.31
CA VAL A 222 -10.59 4.14 8.52
C VAL A 222 -11.30 3.88 7.19
N VAL A 223 -10.66 4.27 6.10
CA VAL A 223 -11.16 4.00 4.74
C VAL A 223 -10.52 2.74 4.21
N VAL A 224 -11.34 1.80 3.78
CA VAL A 224 -10.91 0.46 3.40
C VAL A 224 -11.44 0.14 2.00
N PRO A 225 -10.55 -0.06 1.01
CA PRO A 225 -10.97 -0.55 -0.30
C PRO A 225 -11.34 -2.02 -0.22
N GLY A 226 -12.27 -2.44 -1.05
CA GLY A 226 -12.70 -3.83 -1.21
C GLY A 226 -13.28 -4.08 -2.59
N PRO A 227 -13.56 -5.34 -2.94
CA PRO A 227 -14.22 -5.68 -4.19
C PRO A 227 -15.56 -4.96 -4.30
N LEU A 228 -15.77 -4.25 -5.41
CA LEU A 228 -16.97 -3.49 -5.74
C LEU A 228 -17.32 -2.35 -4.77
N ARG A 229 -16.54 -2.16 -3.68
CA ARG A 229 -16.90 -1.22 -2.60
C ARG A 229 -15.69 -0.51 -2.04
N LEU A 230 -15.91 0.77 -1.69
CA LEU A 230 -15.04 1.51 -0.79
C LEU A 230 -15.85 1.85 0.45
N LYS A 231 -15.34 1.53 1.64
CA LYS A 231 -16.06 1.67 2.90
C LYS A 231 -15.31 2.53 3.90
N GLY A 232 -16.05 3.31 4.68
CA GLY A 232 -15.54 4.06 5.82
C GLY A 232 -16.04 3.49 7.13
N TYR A 233 -15.11 3.28 8.06
CA TYR A 233 -15.37 2.74 9.40
C TYR A 233 -14.94 3.73 10.46
N GLU A 234 -15.77 3.92 11.49
CA GLU A 234 -15.41 4.74 12.65
C GLU A 234 -14.18 4.13 13.34
N LEU A 235 -13.09 4.90 13.45
CA LEU A 235 -11.81 4.41 13.99
C LEU A 235 -11.95 3.86 15.41
N ALA A 236 -12.76 4.50 16.25
CA ALA A 236 -12.89 4.14 17.66
C ALA A 236 -13.61 2.80 17.90
N THR A 237 -14.53 2.43 17.01
CA THR A 237 -15.48 1.31 17.25
C THR A 237 -15.45 0.24 16.17
N GLY A 238 -14.88 0.54 15.00
CA GLY A 238 -14.95 -0.32 13.82
C GLY A 238 -16.31 -0.36 13.14
N ARG A 239 -17.27 0.45 13.57
CA ARG A 239 -18.61 0.50 12.96
C ARG A 239 -18.53 1.06 11.54
N GLU A 240 -19.13 0.36 10.57
CA GLU A 240 -19.27 0.87 9.20
C GLU A 240 -20.18 2.11 9.21
N ASN A 241 -19.68 3.21 8.65
CA ASN A 241 -20.38 4.48 8.58
C ASN A 241 -20.97 4.73 7.21
N TRP A 242 -20.25 4.39 6.14
CA TRP A 242 -20.67 4.63 4.77
C TRP A 242 -20.05 3.63 3.80
N VAL A 243 -20.66 3.54 2.62
CA VAL A 243 -20.18 2.75 1.49
C VAL A 243 -20.37 3.50 0.17
N VAL A 244 -19.37 3.41 -0.73
CA VAL A 244 -19.50 3.67 -2.16
C VAL A 244 -19.48 2.33 -2.88
N GLU A 245 -20.48 2.06 -3.72
CA GLU A 245 -20.67 0.79 -4.42
C GLU A 245 -20.44 0.93 -5.93
N GLY A 246 -20.29 -0.23 -6.60
CA GLY A 246 -20.17 -0.31 -8.07
C GLY A 246 -18.80 0.07 -8.59
N ILE A 247 -17.76 0.09 -7.76
CA ILE A 247 -16.36 0.29 -8.16
C ILE A 247 -15.74 -1.02 -8.67
N THR A 248 -14.47 -0.99 -9.05
CA THR A 248 -13.77 -2.16 -9.60
C THR A 248 -13.89 -3.43 -8.72
N ALA A 249 -13.89 -4.58 -9.36
CA ALA A 249 -13.96 -5.87 -8.68
C ALA A 249 -12.69 -6.22 -7.89
N CYS A 250 -11.53 -5.75 -8.32
CA CYS A 250 -10.26 -6.01 -7.64
C CYS A 250 -9.61 -4.69 -7.21
N ALA A 251 -9.58 -4.43 -5.91
CA ALA A 251 -9.03 -3.20 -5.34
C ALA A 251 -7.59 -3.43 -4.85
N CYS A 252 -6.61 -3.14 -5.73
CA CYS A 252 -5.18 -3.23 -5.38
C CYS A 252 -4.62 -1.91 -4.87
N THR A 253 -5.28 -0.78 -5.13
CA THR A 253 -4.77 0.54 -4.80
C THR A 253 -5.19 1.00 -3.42
N THR A 254 -4.38 1.88 -2.85
CA THR A 254 -4.66 2.56 -1.58
C THR A 254 -5.32 3.91 -1.88
N PRO A 255 -6.40 4.30 -1.19
CA PRO A 255 -6.97 5.64 -1.30
C PRO A 255 -5.98 6.73 -0.88
N VAL A 256 -6.22 7.97 -1.29
CA VAL A 256 -5.49 9.14 -0.79
C VAL A 256 -6.48 10.24 -0.42
N GLU A 257 -6.12 11.05 0.57
CA GLU A 257 -6.95 12.15 1.04
C GLU A 257 -6.20 13.48 0.94
N GLY A 258 -6.93 14.56 0.77
CA GLY A 258 -6.41 15.92 0.79
C GLY A 258 -7.33 16.89 0.06
N ASN A 259 -7.04 18.18 0.19
CA ASN A 259 -7.87 19.25 -0.40
C ASN A 259 -9.36 19.19 -0.01
N GLY A 260 -9.67 18.55 1.13
CA GLY A 260 -11.04 18.36 1.62
C GLY A 260 -11.79 17.19 0.99
N LEU A 261 -11.17 16.39 0.14
CA LEU A 261 -11.76 15.25 -0.55
C LEU A 261 -10.98 13.96 -0.27
N LEU A 262 -11.65 12.84 -0.45
CA LEU A 262 -11.08 11.50 -0.49
C LEU A 262 -11.06 11.01 -1.93
N TYR A 263 -9.94 10.44 -2.37
CA TYR A 263 -9.78 9.94 -3.74
C TYR A 263 -9.48 8.45 -3.74
N PHE A 264 -10.09 7.76 -4.68
CA PHE A 264 -9.82 6.36 -4.94
C PHE A 264 -9.77 6.09 -6.43
N ALA A 265 -8.77 5.35 -6.89
CA ALA A 265 -8.63 4.94 -8.28
C ALA A 265 -8.31 3.47 -8.34
N ALA A 266 -9.04 2.72 -9.14
CA ALA A 266 -8.76 1.31 -9.35
C ALA A 266 -9.18 0.86 -10.75
N TRP A 267 -8.45 -0.12 -11.24
CA TRP A 267 -8.71 -0.80 -12.49
C TRP A 267 -8.44 -2.29 -12.33
N SER A 268 -9.29 -3.11 -12.86
CA SER A 268 -9.06 -4.55 -12.99
C SER A 268 -9.42 -4.99 -14.40
N ASP A 269 -8.81 -6.08 -14.83
CA ASP A 269 -9.03 -6.68 -16.15
C ASP A 269 -10.33 -7.50 -16.11
N GLY A 270 -11.46 -6.88 -15.91
CA GLY A 270 -12.69 -7.58 -15.58
C GLY A 270 -13.94 -7.16 -16.34
N LYS A 271 -13.84 -6.23 -17.31
CA LYS A 271 -14.83 -6.19 -18.39
C LYS A 271 -14.27 -7.04 -19.52
N ALA A 272 -14.42 -8.34 -19.40
CA ALA A 272 -14.30 -9.20 -20.53
C ALA A 272 -15.43 -8.83 -21.48
N ASP A 273 -15.08 -8.24 -22.62
CA ASP A 273 -15.93 -8.27 -23.83
C ASP A 273 -16.10 -9.73 -24.33
N ASP A 274 -15.38 -10.68 -23.72
CA ASP A 274 -15.56 -12.11 -23.88
C ASP A 274 -16.63 -12.61 -22.89
N PRO A 275 -17.71 -13.21 -23.39
CA PRO A 275 -18.72 -13.80 -22.53
C PRO A 275 -18.07 -14.92 -21.72
N TRP A 276 -18.11 -14.79 -20.40
CA TRP A 276 -17.81 -15.91 -19.50
C TRP A 276 -18.72 -17.08 -19.87
N ALA A 277 -18.21 -18.30 -19.73
CA ALA A 277 -19.02 -19.50 -19.94
C ALA A 277 -20.31 -19.39 -19.08
N THR A 278 -21.42 -19.83 -19.60
CA THR A 278 -22.64 -19.92 -18.81
C THR A 278 -22.48 -20.99 -17.72
N TRP A 279 -23.29 -20.94 -16.67
CA TRP A 279 -23.29 -21.97 -15.63
C TRP A 279 -23.53 -23.38 -16.25
N GLU A 280 -24.44 -23.46 -17.21
CA GLU A 280 -24.76 -24.68 -17.92
C GLU A 280 -23.59 -25.21 -18.76
N GLU A 281 -22.79 -24.34 -19.36
CA GLU A 281 -21.56 -24.70 -20.06
C GLU A 281 -20.47 -25.20 -19.12
N LEU A 282 -20.34 -24.59 -17.93
CA LEU A 282 -19.41 -25.05 -16.89
C LEU A 282 -19.78 -26.43 -16.37
N LEU A 283 -21.06 -26.64 -16.02
CA LEU A 283 -21.57 -27.96 -15.62
C LEU A 283 -21.38 -28.99 -16.74
N GLY A 284 -21.75 -28.64 -17.96
CA GLY A 284 -21.60 -29.55 -19.12
C GLY A 284 -20.16 -30.02 -19.36
N LYS A 285 -19.17 -29.20 -18.95
CA LYS A 285 -17.76 -29.48 -19.12
C LYS A 285 -17.13 -30.22 -17.93
N HIS A 286 -17.50 -29.86 -16.70
CA HIS A 286 -16.79 -30.24 -15.50
C HIS A 286 -17.61 -31.10 -14.52
N ASP A 287 -18.92 -31.04 -14.51
CA ASP A 287 -19.78 -31.86 -13.64
C ASP A 287 -19.86 -33.30 -14.15
N HIS A 288 -18.89 -34.11 -13.70
CA HIS A 288 -18.74 -35.49 -14.16
C HIS A 288 -19.70 -36.45 -13.45
N ASN A 289 -20.07 -36.13 -12.19
CA ASN A 289 -20.96 -36.94 -11.38
C ASN A 289 -22.43 -36.56 -11.59
N LYS A 290 -22.73 -35.44 -12.25
CA LYS A 290 -24.05 -34.89 -12.59
C LYS A 290 -24.92 -34.58 -11.36
N ASP A 291 -24.31 -34.11 -10.29
CA ASP A 291 -25.01 -33.66 -9.07
C ASP A 291 -25.45 -32.19 -9.11
N GLY A 292 -25.03 -31.44 -10.14
CA GLY A 292 -25.42 -30.05 -10.36
C GLY A 292 -24.57 -29.03 -9.63
N VAL A 293 -23.49 -29.45 -8.98
CA VAL A 293 -22.47 -28.61 -8.35
C VAL A 293 -21.10 -29.00 -8.87
N LEU A 294 -20.07 -28.18 -8.64
CA LEU A 294 -18.71 -28.50 -9.06
C LEU A 294 -17.83 -28.65 -7.80
N SER A 295 -17.32 -29.84 -7.59
CA SER A 295 -16.36 -30.14 -6.53
C SER A 295 -14.93 -29.77 -6.95
N LEU A 296 -14.00 -29.71 -5.98
CA LEU A 296 -12.59 -29.45 -6.26
C LEU A 296 -11.99 -30.48 -7.23
N ASP A 297 -12.41 -31.74 -7.12
CA ASP A 297 -11.87 -32.81 -7.94
C ASP A 297 -12.37 -32.72 -9.41
N GLU A 298 -13.53 -32.12 -9.64
CA GLU A 298 -14.09 -31.84 -10.96
C GLU A 298 -13.48 -30.62 -11.63
N PHE A 299 -12.85 -29.75 -10.84
CA PHE A 299 -12.08 -28.61 -11.32
C PHE A 299 -10.59 -28.93 -11.56
N GLU A 300 -10.18 -30.22 -11.55
CA GLU A 300 -8.74 -30.60 -11.66
C GLU A 300 -8.00 -30.04 -12.87
N GLU A 301 -8.69 -29.72 -13.96
CA GLU A 301 -8.09 -29.06 -15.12
C GLU A 301 -7.87 -27.54 -14.92
N ILE A 302 -8.46 -26.95 -13.89
CA ILE A 302 -8.32 -25.56 -13.49
C ILE A 302 -7.53 -25.56 -12.19
N SER A 303 -6.49 -24.74 -12.04
CA SER A 303 -5.67 -24.74 -10.84
C SER A 303 -6.53 -24.60 -9.57
N ARG A 304 -6.12 -25.24 -8.46
CA ARG A 304 -6.78 -25.11 -7.14
C ARG A 304 -7.03 -23.66 -6.72
N ASP A 305 -6.18 -22.76 -7.16
CA ASP A 305 -6.30 -21.33 -6.84
C ASP A 305 -7.48 -20.69 -7.60
N TYR A 306 -7.80 -21.17 -8.80
CA TYR A 306 -9.01 -20.75 -9.53
C TYR A 306 -10.28 -21.31 -8.90
N TYR A 307 -10.28 -22.58 -8.50
CA TYR A 307 -11.43 -23.18 -7.83
C TYR A 307 -11.86 -22.40 -6.58
N ARG A 308 -10.91 -22.02 -5.74
CA ARG A 308 -11.16 -21.20 -4.55
C ARG A 308 -11.77 -19.82 -4.86
N GLY A 309 -11.50 -19.28 -6.03
CA GLY A 309 -12.13 -18.05 -6.51
C GLY A 309 -13.58 -18.23 -6.93
N PHE A 310 -13.97 -19.43 -7.32
CA PHE A 310 -15.34 -19.76 -7.69
C PHE A 310 -16.20 -20.19 -6.47
N ASP A 311 -15.64 -20.91 -5.52
CA ASP A 311 -16.31 -21.26 -4.24
C ASP A 311 -16.32 -20.03 -3.32
N VAL A 312 -17.26 -19.13 -3.57
CA VAL A 312 -17.34 -17.82 -2.91
C VAL A 312 -17.82 -17.94 -1.46
N ASN A 313 -18.77 -18.86 -1.21
CA ASN A 313 -19.34 -19.12 0.12
C ASN A 313 -18.50 -20.10 0.96
N ARG A 314 -17.60 -20.88 0.30
CA ARG A 314 -16.61 -21.81 0.87
C ARG A 314 -17.16 -22.98 1.65
N ASP A 315 -18.19 -23.52 1.13
CA ASP A 315 -18.74 -24.78 1.62
C ASP A 315 -18.05 -26.02 1.01
N GLY A 316 -17.07 -25.82 0.11
CA GLY A 316 -16.30 -26.87 -0.55
C GLY A 316 -16.90 -27.32 -1.89
N THR A 317 -17.94 -26.63 -2.35
CA THR A 317 -18.58 -26.84 -3.64
C THR A 317 -18.81 -25.52 -4.36
N VAL A 318 -18.78 -25.51 -5.67
CA VAL A 318 -19.18 -24.33 -6.46
C VAL A 318 -20.58 -24.57 -6.96
N GLU A 319 -21.49 -23.73 -6.52
CA GLU A 319 -22.88 -23.73 -6.94
C GLU A 319 -23.19 -22.57 -7.89
N LYS A 320 -24.39 -22.57 -8.48
CA LYS A 320 -24.84 -21.47 -9.31
C LYS A 320 -24.86 -20.14 -8.57
N SER A 321 -25.16 -20.15 -7.28
CA SER A 321 -25.13 -18.97 -6.41
C SER A 321 -23.76 -18.35 -6.29
N ASP A 322 -22.69 -19.16 -6.17
CA ASP A 322 -21.31 -18.71 -6.13
C ASP A 322 -20.89 -18.11 -7.48
N TYR A 323 -21.23 -18.82 -8.54
CA TYR A 323 -20.96 -18.36 -9.90
C TYR A 323 -21.66 -17.04 -10.22
N ASP A 324 -22.93 -16.88 -9.84
CA ASP A 324 -23.66 -15.61 -10.00
C ASP A 324 -23.06 -14.47 -9.18
N LEU A 325 -22.55 -14.74 -7.97
CA LEU A 325 -21.81 -13.78 -7.15
C LEU A 325 -20.50 -13.37 -7.80
N LEU A 326 -19.73 -14.34 -8.29
CA LEU A 326 -18.48 -14.09 -9.00
C LEU A 326 -18.73 -13.25 -10.26
N LEU A 327 -19.70 -13.66 -11.11
CA LEU A 327 -20.07 -12.88 -12.30
C LEU A 327 -20.53 -11.47 -11.94
N ALA A 328 -21.32 -11.32 -10.87
CA ALA A 328 -21.74 -10.00 -10.41
C ALA A 328 -20.51 -9.16 -9.99
N SER A 329 -19.52 -9.76 -9.35
CA SER A 329 -18.30 -9.08 -8.94
C SER A 329 -17.47 -8.59 -10.13
N ILE A 330 -17.43 -9.38 -11.20
CA ILE A 330 -16.65 -9.07 -12.41
C ILE A 330 -17.43 -8.12 -13.34
N THR A 331 -18.73 -8.31 -13.50
CA THR A 331 -19.53 -7.59 -14.51
C THR A 331 -20.19 -6.32 -14.01
N LYS A 332 -20.42 -6.18 -12.69
CA LYS A 332 -21.10 -5.00 -12.09
C LYS A 332 -20.15 -3.91 -11.66
N GLY A 333 -18.85 -4.16 -11.62
CA GLY A 333 -17.84 -3.18 -11.22
C GLY A 333 -17.50 -2.23 -12.36
N GLU A 334 -17.36 -0.94 -12.05
CA GLU A 334 -16.84 0.08 -12.96
C GLU A 334 -15.39 0.41 -12.57
N ASN A 335 -14.47 0.26 -13.51
CA ASN A 335 -13.12 0.78 -13.34
C ASN A 335 -13.17 2.31 -13.24
N VAL A 336 -12.70 2.88 -12.13
CA VAL A 336 -13.00 4.27 -11.80
C VAL A 336 -11.88 4.96 -11.02
N LEU A 337 -11.70 6.25 -11.30
CA LEU A 337 -11.10 7.24 -10.41
C LEU A 337 -12.25 8.14 -9.93
N LEU A 338 -12.38 8.32 -8.63
CA LEU A 338 -13.44 9.15 -8.05
C LEU A 338 -12.92 10.00 -6.91
N ALA A 339 -13.61 11.12 -6.68
CA ALA A 339 -13.47 11.97 -5.52
C ALA A 339 -14.75 11.94 -4.69
N ILE A 340 -14.61 11.86 -3.39
CA ILE A 340 -15.70 11.72 -2.43
C ILE A 340 -15.68 12.92 -1.48
N GLU A 341 -16.84 13.57 -1.34
CA GLU A 341 -17.06 14.61 -0.35
C GLU A 341 -17.28 14.02 1.04
N PRO A 342 -16.79 14.69 2.10
CA PRO A 342 -17.04 14.26 3.47
C PRO A 342 -18.49 14.50 3.91
N GLY A 343 -18.91 13.86 5.02
CA GLY A 343 -20.21 14.07 5.67
C GLY A 343 -21.24 12.97 5.44
N GLY A 344 -20.97 12.04 4.49
CA GLY A 344 -21.93 10.98 4.12
C GLY A 344 -22.11 9.89 5.18
N ARG A 345 -23.28 9.24 5.14
CA ARG A 345 -23.65 8.06 5.95
C ARG A 345 -24.45 7.07 5.11
N GLY A 346 -24.29 5.77 5.38
CA GLY A 346 -24.95 4.73 4.59
C GLY A 346 -24.40 4.65 3.17
N ASN A 347 -25.22 4.32 2.19
CA ASN A 347 -24.78 4.29 0.79
C ASN A 347 -24.70 5.72 0.23
N ILE A 348 -23.47 6.17 -0.01
CA ILE A 348 -23.16 7.53 -0.47
C ILE A 348 -22.80 7.63 -1.96
N THR A 349 -22.95 6.54 -2.70
CA THR A 349 -22.57 6.45 -4.11
C THR A 349 -23.13 7.56 -4.98
N GLN A 350 -24.40 7.92 -4.75
CA GLN A 350 -25.09 8.94 -5.57
C GLN A 350 -25.04 10.34 -4.96
N SER A 351 -24.72 10.47 -3.68
CA SER A 351 -24.87 11.74 -2.94
C SER A 351 -23.55 12.45 -2.66
N HIS A 352 -22.42 11.73 -2.55
CA HIS A 352 -21.13 12.30 -2.15
C HIS A 352 -19.98 12.02 -3.12
N VAL A 353 -20.24 11.38 -4.25
CA VAL A 353 -19.23 11.32 -5.34
C VAL A 353 -19.26 12.66 -6.08
N ALA A 354 -18.25 13.51 -5.82
CA ALA A 354 -18.14 14.84 -6.42
C ALA A 354 -17.89 14.77 -7.93
N TRP A 355 -17.01 13.86 -8.34
CA TRP A 355 -16.71 13.60 -9.73
C TRP A 355 -16.11 12.20 -9.92
N LYS A 356 -16.15 11.68 -11.14
CA LYS A 356 -15.51 10.43 -11.52
C LYS A 356 -14.89 10.49 -12.93
N SER A 357 -13.87 9.66 -13.17
CA SER A 357 -13.27 9.38 -14.47
C SER A 357 -13.08 7.88 -14.66
N THR A 358 -13.27 7.41 -15.87
CA THR A 358 -13.11 5.98 -16.24
C THR A 358 -11.88 5.73 -17.13
N ARG A 359 -11.03 6.75 -17.31
CA ARG A 359 -9.85 6.68 -18.18
C ARG A 359 -8.58 6.99 -17.41
N GLY A 360 -7.45 6.41 -17.87
CA GLY A 360 -6.14 6.70 -17.29
C GLY A 360 -5.92 6.12 -15.89
N LEU A 361 -6.57 5.01 -15.57
CA LEU A 361 -6.63 4.43 -14.25
C LEU A 361 -5.42 3.53 -13.95
N PRO A 362 -4.94 3.50 -12.70
CA PRO A 362 -3.90 2.59 -12.26
C PRO A 362 -4.46 1.18 -11.99
N TYR A 363 -3.62 0.16 -12.10
CA TYR A 363 -3.97 -1.21 -11.71
C TYR A 363 -3.57 -1.50 -10.26
N VAL A 364 -2.25 -1.51 -9.97
CA VAL A 364 -1.71 -1.78 -8.63
C VAL A 364 -1.16 -0.50 -7.99
N ALA A 365 -0.48 0.33 -8.77
CA ALA A 365 0.09 1.57 -8.28
C ALA A 365 -1.00 2.52 -7.76
N SER A 366 -0.92 2.93 -6.50
CA SER A 366 -1.90 3.84 -5.90
C SER A 366 -1.85 5.24 -6.53
N PRO A 367 -2.95 5.98 -6.61
CA PRO A 367 -2.93 7.37 -7.06
C PRO A 367 -2.10 8.23 -6.12
N LEU A 368 -1.56 9.33 -6.63
CA LEU A 368 -0.77 10.28 -5.86
C LEU A 368 -1.41 11.66 -5.95
N LEU A 369 -1.78 12.22 -4.81
CA LEU A 369 -2.22 13.60 -4.70
C LEU A 369 -1.01 14.47 -4.37
N TYR A 370 -0.66 15.38 -5.27
CA TYR A 370 0.46 16.29 -5.05
C TYR A 370 0.22 17.64 -5.73
N ASP A 371 0.36 18.72 -4.99
CA ASP A 371 0.20 20.10 -5.46
C ASP A 371 -1.12 20.34 -6.23
N GLY A 372 -2.24 19.90 -5.64
CA GLY A 372 -3.59 20.06 -6.20
C GLY A 372 -3.91 19.17 -7.39
N ARG A 373 -3.02 18.23 -7.75
CA ARG A 373 -3.21 17.30 -8.86
C ARG A 373 -3.21 15.85 -8.40
N LEU A 374 -4.01 15.04 -9.05
CA LEU A 374 -3.93 13.59 -8.97
C LEU A 374 -3.09 13.05 -10.13
N TYR A 375 -2.16 12.16 -9.81
CA TYR A 375 -1.34 11.45 -10.78
C TYR A 375 -1.64 9.95 -10.70
N CYS A 376 -1.96 9.36 -11.85
CA CYS A 376 -2.22 7.94 -11.99
C CYS A 376 -1.25 7.32 -12.99
N PHE A 377 -0.59 6.23 -12.58
CA PHE A 377 0.35 5.47 -13.41
C PHE A 377 -0.29 4.18 -13.87
N LYS A 378 -0.44 4.02 -15.17
CA LYS A 378 -1.05 2.85 -15.80
C LYS A 378 0.01 1.95 -16.42
N ASN A 379 -0.25 0.64 -16.41
CA ASN A 379 0.57 -0.35 -17.11
C ASN A 379 0.83 0.06 -18.57
N GLY A 380 2.01 -0.30 -19.09
CA GLY A 380 2.48 0.11 -20.40
C GLY A 380 3.18 1.48 -20.42
N GLY A 381 3.63 1.96 -19.23
CA GLY A 381 4.42 3.19 -19.13
C GLY A 381 3.63 4.47 -19.35
N MET A 382 2.39 4.50 -18.89
CA MET A 382 1.52 5.66 -19.09
C MET A 382 1.26 6.42 -17.80
N ILE A 383 1.19 7.74 -17.89
CA ILE A 383 0.80 8.64 -16.81
C ILE A 383 -0.41 9.48 -17.21
N SER A 384 -1.29 9.73 -16.26
CA SER A 384 -2.38 10.70 -16.36
C SER A 384 -2.32 11.68 -15.21
N SER A 385 -2.72 12.93 -15.45
CA SER A 385 -2.82 13.96 -14.41
C SER A 385 -4.16 14.65 -14.47
N PHE A 386 -4.79 14.81 -13.29
CA PHE A 386 -6.12 15.40 -13.16
C PHE A 386 -6.08 16.53 -12.14
N ASP A 387 -6.89 17.56 -12.37
CA ASP A 387 -7.22 18.54 -11.34
C ASP A 387 -7.99 17.82 -10.22
N ALA A 388 -7.49 17.93 -9.00
CA ALA A 388 -8.03 17.17 -7.88
C ALA A 388 -9.45 17.63 -7.49
N GLN A 389 -9.80 18.89 -7.68
CA GLN A 389 -11.13 19.41 -7.32
C GLN A 389 -12.20 19.08 -8.37
N THR A 390 -11.84 19.08 -9.64
CA THR A 390 -12.81 19.00 -10.74
C THR A 390 -12.77 17.68 -11.50
N GLY A 391 -11.71 16.88 -11.34
CA GLY A 391 -11.49 15.68 -12.14
C GLY A 391 -11.11 15.93 -13.60
N LYS A 392 -10.94 17.22 -14.01
CA LYS A 392 -10.53 17.54 -15.37
C LYS A 392 -9.09 17.10 -15.60
N ALA A 393 -8.87 16.34 -16.67
CA ALA A 393 -7.51 15.92 -17.03
C ALA A 393 -6.70 17.11 -17.56
N PHE A 394 -5.48 17.28 -17.06
CA PHE A 394 -4.45 18.11 -17.68
C PHE A 394 -3.82 17.36 -18.85
N TYR A 395 -3.50 16.08 -18.63
CA TYR A 395 -3.08 15.15 -19.68
C TYR A 395 -3.55 13.73 -19.34
N LEU A 396 -3.70 12.90 -20.34
CA LEU A 396 -4.32 11.57 -20.22
C LEU A 396 -3.56 10.52 -21.01
N GLN A 397 -3.03 9.51 -20.27
CA GLN A 397 -2.33 8.35 -20.83
C GLN A 397 -1.10 8.72 -21.68
N GLU A 398 -0.36 9.74 -21.24
CA GLU A 398 0.89 10.12 -21.88
C GLU A 398 2.00 9.09 -21.60
N ARG A 399 2.85 8.82 -22.60
CA ARG A 399 3.87 7.78 -22.50
C ARG A 399 5.14 8.29 -21.82
N LEU A 400 5.67 7.46 -20.91
CA LEU A 400 6.91 7.72 -20.18
C LEU A 400 8.12 6.95 -20.74
N ASN A 401 8.00 6.24 -21.88
CA ASN A 401 9.05 5.35 -22.39
C ASN A 401 9.57 4.34 -21.34
N ALA A 402 8.64 3.85 -20.50
CA ALA A 402 8.88 2.86 -19.47
C ALA A 402 7.86 1.74 -19.66
N GLU A 403 8.31 0.61 -20.17
CA GLU A 403 7.44 -0.52 -20.47
C GLU A 403 7.08 -1.31 -19.19
N GLY A 404 6.05 -2.16 -19.30
CA GLY A 404 5.66 -3.11 -18.26
C GLY A 404 4.62 -2.58 -17.28
N TYR A 405 4.47 -3.29 -16.19
CA TYR A 405 3.52 -3.00 -15.11
C TYR A 405 4.10 -1.99 -14.13
N TYR A 406 3.21 -1.32 -13.38
CA TYR A 406 3.56 -0.53 -12.22
C TYR A 406 2.97 -1.16 -10.96
N TYR A 407 3.81 -1.83 -10.17
CA TYR A 407 3.46 -2.33 -8.83
C TYR A 407 3.93 -1.34 -7.76
N SER A 408 5.08 -0.72 -7.99
CA SER A 408 5.56 0.39 -7.20
C SER A 408 4.64 1.60 -7.34
N SER A 409 4.12 2.09 -6.21
CA SER A 409 3.34 3.33 -6.19
C SER A 409 4.25 4.56 -6.26
N PRO A 410 3.83 5.64 -6.94
CA PRO A 410 4.59 6.87 -7.02
C PRO A 410 4.71 7.57 -5.66
N VAL A 411 5.82 8.32 -5.50
CA VAL A 411 6.03 9.22 -4.37
C VAL A 411 6.47 10.59 -4.86
N ALA A 412 6.24 11.64 -4.06
CA ALA A 412 6.55 13.01 -4.43
C ALA A 412 7.33 13.76 -3.36
N ALA A 413 8.23 14.63 -3.80
CA ALA A 413 8.94 15.62 -3.00
C ALA A 413 9.53 16.71 -3.90
N ASP A 414 9.64 17.94 -3.39
CA ASP A 414 10.37 19.06 -4.03
C ASP A 414 9.97 19.29 -5.50
N GLY A 415 8.67 19.27 -5.79
CA GLY A 415 8.14 19.48 -7.14
C GLY A 415 8.39 18.33 -8.12
N ARG A 416 8.66 17.11 -7.63
CA ARG A 416 9.02 15.95 -8.46
C ARG A 416 8.27 14.71 -8.03
N LEU A 417 8.02 13.83 -9.01
CA LEU A 417 7.43 12.49 -8.82
C LEU A 417 8.52 11.45 -9.09
N TYR A 418 8.55 10.41 -8.27
CA TYR A 418 9.46 9.27 -8.41
C TYR A 418 8.62 8.00 -8.52
N VAL A 419 8.80 7.23 -9.58
CA VAL A 419 8.06 5.99 -9.81
C VAL A 419 8.96 4.96 -10.48
N ALA A 420 8.80 3.69 -10.13
CA ALA A 420 9.51 2.58 -10.75
C ALA A 420 8.54 1.66 -11.48
N SER A 421 8.87 1.28 -12.71
CA SER A 421 8.16 0.18 -13.40
C SER A 421 8.68 -1.17 -12.91
N LEU A 422 7.86 -2.20 -13.03
CA LEU A 422 8.18 -3.56 -12.59
C LEU A 422 9.46 -4.11 -13.24
N PRO A 423 9.76 -3.89 -14.54
CA PRO A 423 11.03 -4.32 -15.13
C PRO A 423 12.27 -3.64 -14.54
N GLY A 424 12.11 -2.56 -13.76
CA GLY A 424 13.22 -1.91 -13.06
C GLY A 424 13.63 -0.54 -13.59
N LYS A 425 12.79 0.13 -14.37
CA LYS A 425 13.04 1.51 -14.80
C LYS A 425 12.48 2.49 -13.78
N LEU A 426 13.37 3.26 -13.15
CA LEU A 426 12.99 4.39 -12.31
C LEU A 426 12.88 5.64 -13.19
N THR A 427 11.78 6.38 -13.04
CA THR A 427 11.51 7.64 -13.73
C THR A 427 11.28 8.74 -12.71
N VAL A 428 11.98 9.86 -12.88
CA VAL A 428 11.79 11.12 -12.14
C VAL A 428 11.12 12.12 -13.06
N ILE A 429 9.97 12.63 -12.66
CA ILE A 429 9.11 13.50 -13.46
C ILE A 429 8.92 14.80 -12.70
N LYS A 430 8.95 15.93 -13.39
CA LYS A 430 8.54 17.21 -12.81
C LYS A 430 7.04 17.22 -12.58
N ALA A 431 6.61 17.60 -11.40
CA ALA A 431 5.20 17.77 -11.09
C ALA A 431 4.62 18.99 -11.83
N GLY A 432 3.33 18.97 -12.16
CA GLY A 432 2.66 20.06 -12.88
C GLY A 432 2.75 19.94 -14.40
N GLY A 433 2.58 21.08 -15.10
CA GLY A 433 2.60 21.14 -16.57
C GLY A 433 1.36 20.56 -17.25
N ASP A 434 1.26 20.74 -18.56
CA ASP A 434 0.19 20.21 -19.40
C ASP A 434 0.62 18.94 -20.16
N GLN A 435 1.85 18.50 -19.92
CA GLN A 435 2.46 17.26 -20.38
C GLN A 435 3.49 16.80 -19.36
N PRO A 436 3.81 15.48 -19.28
CA PRO A 436 4.85 14.99 -18.40
C PRO A 436 6.25 15.44 -18.87
N GLU A 437 7.01 16.08 -17.99
CA GLU A 437 8.41 16.44 -18.21
C GLU A 437 9.32 15.45 -17.47
N ILE A 438 9.98 14.56 -18.21
CA ILE A 438 10.90 13.57 -17.65
C ILE A 438 12.23 14.25 -17.33
N LEU A 439 12.60 14.27 -16.04
CA LEU A 439 13.87 14.87 -15.58
C LEU A 439 15.01 13.85 -15.58
N HIS A 440 14.68 12.58 -15.31
CA HIS A 440 15.65 11.50 -15.26
C HIS A 440 14.98 10.14 -15.46
N GLN A 441 15.67 9.24 -16.16
CA GLN A 441 15.30 7.83 -16.24
C GLN A 441 16.54 6.95 -16.13
N VAL A 442 16.42 5.82 -15.46
CA VAL A 442 17.50 4.86 -15.28
C VAL A 442 16.98 3.45 -15.13
N GLU A 443 17.70 2.48 -15.72
CA GLU A 443 17.43 1.05 -15.55
C GLU A 443 18.23 0.49 -14.36
N PHE A 444 17.59 -0.28 -13.50
CA PHE A 444 18.24 -1.01 -12.41
C PHE A 444 18.72 -2.39 -12.82
N GLY A 445 18.21 -2.93 -13.96
CA GLY A 445 18.58 -4.26 -14.44
C GLY A 445 17.96 -5.41 -13.62
N GLU A 446 17.06 -5.10 -12.72
CA GLU A 446 16.30 -6.06 -11.90
C GLU A 446 14.93 -5.50 -11.55
N ARG A 447 13.99 -6.36 -11.21
CA ARG A 447 12.59 -5.98 -10.92
C ARG A 447 12.49 -5.08 -9.68
N ILE A 448 11.50 -4.16 -9.72
CA ILE A 448 11.15 -3.28 -8.61
C ILE A 448 9.64 -3.39 -8.35
N HIS A 449 9.29 -3.99 -7.21
CA HIS A 449 7.90 -4.12 -6.75
C HIS A 449 7.56 -3.09 -5.67
N SER A 450 8.53 -2.75 -4.82
CA SER A 450 8.33 -1.86 -3.68
C SER A 450 8.21 -0.41 -4.10
N SER A 451 7.42 0.35 -3.35
CA SER A 451 7.34 1.80 -3.50
C SER A 451 8.58 2.47 -2.87
N PRO A 452 9.13 3.53 -3.47
CA PRO A 452 10.20 4.28 -2.84
C PRO A 452 9.76 4.92 -1.52
N ALA A 453 10.72 5.19 -0.64
CA ALA A 453 10.53 5.98 0.57
C ALA A 453 11.43 7.21 0.52
N ILE A 454 10.94 8.33 1.04
CA ILE A 454 11.69 9.60 1.06
C ILE A 454 11.78 10.11 2.50
N ALA A 455 13.00 10.40 2.97
CA ALA A 455 13.21 10.97 4.28
C ALA A 455 14.36 11.97 4.28
N GLY A 456 14.06 13.24 4.50
CA GLY A 456 15.01 14.34 4.41
C GLY A 456 15.55 14.53 2.99
N THR A 457 16.85 14.43 2.80
CA THR A 457 17.50 14.56 1.48
C THR A 457 17.69 13.23 0.76
N ASN A 458 17.20 12.13 1.31
CA ASN A 458 17.49 10.80 0.81
C ASN A 458 16.24 10.12 0.26
N LEU A 459 16.45 9.32 -0.79
CA LEU A 459 15.47 8.37 -1.32
C LEU A 459 15.97 6.95 -1.05
N TYR A 460 15.05 6.08 -0.66
CA TYR A 460 15.31 4.67 -0.39
C TYR A 460 14.48 3.82 -1.34
N LEU A 461 15.11 2.84 -1.94
CA LEU A 461 14.48 1.96 -2.94
C LEU A 461 14.89 0.52 -2.69
N ARG A 462 13.91 -0.36 -2.60
CA ARG A 462 14.12 -1.80 -2.59
C ARG A 462 13.91 -2.35 -3.99
N THR A 463 14.91 -3.08 -4.48
CA THR A 463 14.85 -3.85 -5.71
C THR A 463 14.66 -5.33 -5.40
N GLN A 464 14.67 -6.19 -6.39
CA GLN A 464 14.51 -7.63 -6.21
C GLN A 464 15.58 -8.23 -5.28
N SER A 465 16.81 -7.72 -5.32
CA SER A 465 17.96 -8.31 -4.61
C SER A 465 18.61 -7.39 -3.58
N ALA A 466 18.20 -6.11 -3.48
CA ALA A 466 18.90 -5.14 -2.65
C ALA A 466 18.01 -4.01 -2.13
N LEU A 467 18.48 -3.38 -1.08
CA LEU A 467 17.97 -2.11 -0.56
C LEU A 467 19.05 -1.03 -0.78
N TYR A 468 18.65 0.07 -1.39
CA TYR A 468 19.50 1.22 -1.69
C TYR A 468 19.10 2.45 -0.89
N ALA A 469 20.07 3.27 -0.54
CA ALA A 469 19.87 4.66 -0.17
C ALA A 469 20.58 5.56 -1.19
N PHE A 470 19.86 6.57 -1.65
CA PHE A 470 20.37 7.60 -2.55
C PHE A 470 20.35 8.95 -1.86
N GLY A 471 21.37 9.74 -2.08
CA GLY A 471 21.51 11.07 -1.52
C GLY A 471 22.76 11.75 -2.04
N GLU A 472 22.94 13.01 -1.70
CA GLU A 472 24.21 13.67 -1.91
C GLU A 472 25.18 13.22 -0.81
N PRO A 473 26.43 12.87 -1.14
CA PRO A 473 27.44 12.62 -0.12
C PRO A 473 27.52 13.83 0.81
N ALA A 474 27.50 13.59 2.12
CA ALA A 474 27.78 14.66 3.07
C ALA A 474 29.08 15.35 2.63
N GLY A 475 29.02 16.64 2.32
CA GLY A 475 30.16 17.38 1.81
C GLY A 475 31.40 17.14 2.68
N ARG A 476 32.51 16.74 2.00
CA ARG A 476 33.82 16.60 2.64
C ARG A 476 34.33 17.97 3.08
#